data_0093f6b93cd8ebee626757bc92130af2
#
_entry.id   0093f6b93cd8ebee626757bc92130af2
#
_cell.length_a   1.000
_cell.length_b   1.000
_cell.length_c   1.000
_cell.angle_alpha   90.00
_cell.angle_beta   90.00
_cell.angle_gamma   90.00
#
_symmetry.space_group_name_H-M   'P 1'
#
loop_
_entity.id
_entity.type
_entity.pdbx_description
1 polymer ?
#
loop_
_entity_poly.entity_id
_entity_poly.type
_entity_poly.pdbx_seq_one_letter_code
_entity_poly.pdbx_strand_id
1 'polypeptide(L)'
;MNPLNPFAPPPQVVTVALNPALDHTIEVAGLQPGAVNRALRMQVDVGGKAINVASCLADFGVTAAVTGQLGRDNVALFEELFQRKHIANHCHLLDGLTRINTKVVDTASGETTDINMPGPEFDHAAAADLLEQVLQRLDLL
;
A
#
# COMPACT_ATOMS: atom_id res chain seq x y z
N MET A 1 8.05 12.97 10.09
CA MET A 1 6.76 13.56 10.48
C MET A 1 6.55 14.79 9.63
N ASN A 2 5.64 14.72 8.66
CA ASN A 2 5.24 15.94 7.96
C ASN A 2 4.22 16.63 8.88
N PRO A 3 4.52 17.82 9.45
CA PRO A 3 3.54 18.51 10.28
C PRO A 3 2.34 18.78 9.37
N LEU A 4 1.18 18.28 9.77
CA LEU A 4 -0.11 18.54 9.15
C LEU A 4 -0.18 20.05 8.88
N ASN A 5 -0.35 20.43 7.63
CA ASN A 5 -0.63 21.82 7.29
C ASN A 5 -1.94 22.19 8.03
N PRO A 6 -1.90 23.07 9.07
CA PRO A 6 -3.07 23.37 9.88
C PRO A 6 -4.19 24.07 9.08
N PHE A 7 -3.92 24.43 7.84
CA PHE A 7 -4.86 25.07 6.91
C PHE A 7 -5.37 24.10 5.81
N ALA A 8 -4.93 22.83 5.81
CA ALA A 8 -5.50 21.86 4.90
C ALA A 8 -6.94 21.54 5.34
N PRO A 9 -7.90 21.47 4.39
CA PRO A 9 -9.24 21.04 4.73
C PRO A 9 -9.20 19.62 5.30
N PRO A 10 -10.11 19.28 6.23
CA PRO A 10 -10.19 17.91 6.75
C PRO A 10 -10.44 16.92 5.62
N PRO A 11 -9.96 15.69 5.74
CA PRO A 11 -10.22 14.68 4.73
C PRO A 11 -11.71 14.35 4.66
N GLN A 12 -12.24 14.26 3.45
CA GLN A 12 -13.63 13.83 3.23
C GLN A 12 -13.80 12.32 3.40
N VAL A 13 -12.72 11.57 3.19
CA VAL A 13 -12.70 10.11 3.30
C VAL A 13 -11.42 9.65 4.01
N VAL A 14 -11.59 8.74 4.95
CA VAL A 14 -10.48 7.99 5.58
C VAL A 14 -10.57 6.54 5.16
N THR A 15 -9.50 5.99 4.60
CA THR A 15 -9.41 4.57 4.28
C THR A 15 -8.49 3.86 5.27
N VAL A 16 -8.81 2.60 5.59
CA VAL A 16 -8.08 1.80 6.60
C VAL A 16 -7.30 0.69 5.91
N ALA A 17 -5.97 0.83 5.87
CA ALA A 17 -5.04 -0.10 5.25
C ALA A 17 -4.55 -1.15 6.27
N LEU A 18 -5.32 -2.23 6.43
CA LEU A 18 -4.96 -3.33 7.34
C LEU A 18 -3.93 -4.28 6.75
N ASN A 19 -3.88 -4.41 5.43
CA ASN A 19 -2.98 -5.32 4.74
C ASN A 19 -2.45 -4.69 3.44
N PRO A 20 -1.69 -3.59 3.54
CA PRO A 20 -1.04 -2.97 2.39
C PRO A 20 -0.01 -3.90 1.76
N ALA A 21 0.42 -3.60 0.55
CA ALA A 21 1.45 -4.35 -0.15
C ALA A 21 2.24 -3.45 -1.10
N LEU A 22 3.44 -3.87 -1.45
CA LEU A 22 4.10 -3.48 -2.69
C LEU A 22 3.89 -4.60 -3.71
N ASP A 23 3.43 -4.26 -4.90
CA ASP A 23 3.19 -5.22 -5.96
C ASP A 23 4.34 -5.13 -6.99
N HIS A 24 5.19 -6.17 -7.02
CA HIS A 24 6.27 -6.32 -7.99
C HIS A 24 5.74 -7.06 -9.21
N THR A 25 5.62 -6.37 -10.34
CA THR A 25 5.29 -6.99 -11.63
C THR A 25 6.58 -7.28 -12.38
N ILE A 26 6.83 -8.55 -12.69
CA ILE A 26 8.00 -9.04 -13.41
C ILE A 26 7.56 -9.64 -14.74
N GLU A 27 8.09 -9.13 -15.85
CA GLU A 27 7.83 -9.65 -17.19
C GLU A 27 8.96 -10.63 -17.58
N VAL A 28 8.57 -11.81 -18.08
CA VAL A 28 9.49 -12.83 -18.60
C VAL A 28 9.01 -13.30 -19.99
N ALA A 29 9.92 -13.81 -20.81
CA ALA A 29 9.58 -14.43 -22.08
C ALA A 29 9.65 -15.95 -21.97
N GLY A 30 8.50 -16.60 -21.73
CA GLY A 30 8.38 -18.04 -21.56
C GLY A 30 8.84 -18.50 -20.17
N LEU A 31 7.96 -18.34 -19.16
CA LEU A 31 8.22 -18.78 -17.79
C LEU A 31 8.45 -20.28 -17.72
N GLN A 32 9.60 -20.69 -17.23
CA GLN A 32 9.96 -22.10 -17.06
C GLN A 32 10.14 -22.41 -15.56
N PRO A 33 9.18 -23.11 -14.93
CA PRO A 33 9.34 -23.60 -13.57
C PRO A 33 10.58 -24.51 -13.42
N GLY A 34 11.35 -24.35 -12.34
CA GLY A 34 12.55 -25.14 -12.08
C GLY A 34 13.78 -24.69 -12.85
N ALA A 35 13.72 -23.67 -13.66
CA ALA A 35 14.84 -23.10 -14.42
C ALA A 35 15.14 -21.66 -13.99
N VAL A 36 16.29 -21.15 -14.43
CA VAL A 36 16.64 -19.72 -14.28
C VAL A 36 15.88 -18.93 -15.35
N ASN A 37 14.94 -18.11 -14.91
CA ASN A 37 14.23 -17.17 -15.76
C ASN A 37 14.86 -15.78 -15.67
N ARG A 38 15.05 -15.10 -16.80
CA ARG A 38 15.57 -13.73 -16.84
C ARG A 38 14.44 -12.76 -17.09
N ALA A 39 14.30 -11.80 -16.17
CA ALA A 39 13.30 -10.74 -16.31
C ALA A 39 13.67 -9.83 -17.50
N LEU A 40 12.67 -9.46 -18.28
CA LEU A 40 12.74 -8.43 -19.31
C LEU A 40 12.51 -7.05 -18.72
N ARG A 41 11.60 -6.97 -17.75
CA ARG A 41 11.21 -5.74 -17.08
C ARG A 41 10.73 -6.05 -15.67
N MET A 42 10.89 -5.06 -14.78
CA MET A 42 10.28 -5.06 -13.46
C MET A 42 9.66 -3.69 -13.20
N GLN A 43 8.50 -3.70 -12.57
CA GLN A 43 7.80 -2.52 -12.07
C GLN A 43 7.39 -2.77 -10.63
N VAL A 44 7.42 -1.72 -9.82
CA VAL A 44 6.97 -1.75 -8.42
C VAL A 44 5.85 -0.74 -8.26
N ASP A 45 4.70 -1.18 -7.80
CA ASP A 45 3.56 -0.34 -7.53
C ASP A 45 3.15 -0.44 -6.06
N VAL A 46 2.70 0.67 -5.51
CA VAL A 46 2.09 0.68 -4.17
C VAL A 46 0.70 0.09 -4.29
N GLY A 47 0.43 -0.96 -3.52
CA GLY A 47 -0.80 -1.71 -3.55
C GLY A 47 -1.51 -1.78 -2.19
N GLY A 48 -2.61 -2.51 -2.20
CA GLY A 48 -3.54 -2.62 -1.08
C GLY A 48 -4.85 -1.87 -1.37
N LYS A 49 -5.98 -2.56 -1.15
CA LYS A 49 -7.31 -2.06 -1.55
C LYS A 49 -7.62 -0.67 -0.98
N ALA A 50 -7.33 -0.43 0.29
CA ALA A 50 -7.57 0.86 0.93
C ALA A 50 -6.73 1.98 0.30
N ILE A 51 -5.45 1.72 0.01
CA ILE A 51 -4.56 2.70 -0.61
C ILE A 51 -5.00 2.97 -2.05
N ASN A 52 -5.39 1.93 -2.80
CA ASN A 52 -5.90 2.09 -4.16
C ASN A 52 -7.18 2.92 -4.20
N VAL A 53 -8.09 2.73 -3.22
CA VAL A 53 -9.30 3.55 -3.08
C VAL A 53 -8.94 5.00 -2.81
N ALA A 54 -8.07 5.28 -1.82
CA ALA A 54 -7.65 6.65 -1.51
C ALA A 54 -6.97 7.32 -2.72
N SER A 55 -6.10 6.57 -3.43
CA SER A 55 -5.42 7.03 -4.63
C SER A 55 -6.40 7.38 -5.76
N CYS A 56 -7.40 6.54 -5.98
CA CYS A 56 -8.44 6.77 -6.97
C CYS A 56 -9.31 7.99 -6.60
N LEU A 57 -9.74 8.10 -5.35
CA LEU A 57 -10.52 9.24 -4.87
C LEU A 57 -9.75 10.56 -5.03
N ALA A 58 -8.46 10.57 -4.75
CA ALA A 58 -7.61 11.74 -4.95
C ALA A 58 -7.55 12.17 -6.42
N ASP A 59 -7.54 11.23 -7.38
CA ASP A 59 -7.60 11.54 -8.82
C ASP A 59 -8.93 12.21 -9.22
N PHE A 60 -10.01 11.98 -8.48
CA PHE A 60 -11.29 12.65 -8.63
C PHE A 60 -11.44 13.93 -7.79
N GLY A 61 -10.36 14.40 -7.18
CA GLY A 61 -10.36 15.65 -6.38
C GLY A 61 -10.97 15.53 -5.00
N VAL A 62 -11.19 14.28 -4.50
CA VAL A 62 -11.67 14.04 -3.14
C VAL A 62 -10.48 14.07 -2.18
N THR A 63 -10.56 14.88 -1.11
CA THR A 63 -9.53 14.87 -0.08
C THR A 63 -9.59 13.57 0.72
N ALA A 64 -8.51 12.81 0.67
CA ALA A 64 -8.43 11.49 1.28
C ALA A 64 -7.31 11.40 2.33
N ALA A 65 -7.53 10.57 3.34
CA ALA A 65 -6.51 10.13 4.27
C ALA A 65 -6.43 8.60 4.29
N VAL A 66 -5.26 8.09 4.61
CA VAL A 66 -5.03 6.66 4.84
C VAL A 66 -4.54 6.48 6.27
N THR A 67 -5.15 5.57 6.99
CA THR A 67 -4.68 5.06 8.28
C THR A 67 -4.50 3.55 8.21
N GLY A 68 -3.83 2.97 9.19
CA GLY A 68 -3.50 1.54 9.23
C GLY A 68 -2.02 1.33 9.52
N GLN A 69 -1.39 0.37 8.87
CA GLN A 69 -0.01 -0.02 9.20
C GLN A 69 0.85 -0.13 7.94
N LEU A 70 2.09 0.34 8.05
CA LEU A 70 3.13 0.22 7.01
C LEU A 70 4.43 -0.27 7.64
N GLY A 71 5.19 -1.08 6.91
CA GLY A 71 6.54 -1.46 7.32
C GLY A 71 7.51 -0.29 7.14
N ARG A 72 8.31 -0.04 8.17
CA ARG A 72 9.29 1.07 8.21
C ARG A 72 10.34 0.97 7.09
N ASP A 73 10.78 -0.26 6.79
CA ASP A 73 11.95 -0.48 5.93
C ASP A 73 11.70 -0.19 4.45
N ASN A 74 10.43 -0.17 4.00
CA ASN A 74 10.05 0.14 2.62
C ASN A 74 8.94 1.20 2.52
N VAL A 75 8.75 2.02 3.55
CA VAL A 75 7.70 3.05 3.62
C VAL A 75 7.84 4.14 2.56
N ALA A 76 9.05 4.40 2.09
CA ALA A 76 9.34 5.54 1.20
C ALA A 76 8.48 5.57 -0.08
N LEU A 77 8.20 4.41 -0.67
CA LEU A 77 7.35 4.32 -1.86
C LEU A 77 5.90 4.74 -1.58
N PHE A 78 5.39 4.42 -0.39
CA PHE A 78 4.06 4.84 0.05
C PHE A 78 4.03 6.34 0.29
N GLU A 79 5.04 6.88 0.96
CA GLU A 79 5.16 8.33 1.21
C GLU A 79 5.23 9.13 -0.08
N GLU A 80 5.98 8.64 -1.07
CA GLU A 80 6.05 9.26 -2.41
C GLU A 80 4.67 9.29 -3.08
N LEU A 81 3.91 8.18 -3.06
CA LEU A 81 2.56 8.14 -3.58
C LEU A 81 1.66 9.14 -2.87
N PHE A 82 1.67 9.15 -1.53
CA PHE A 82 0.81 10.00 -0.73
C PHE A 82 1.13 11.48 -0.96
N GLN A 83 2.41 11.85 -1.01
CA GLN A 83 2.83 13.22 -1.33
C GLN A 83 2.37 13.65 -2.73
N ARG A 84 2.61 12.81 -3.74
CA ARG A 84 2.25 13.11 -5.12
C ARG A 84 0.74 13.30 -5.31
N LYS A 85 -0.08 12.57 -4.55
CA LYS A 85 -1.54 12.59 -4.64
C LYS A 85 -2.22 13.43 -3.53
N HIS A 86 -1.44 14.11 -2.71
CA HIS A 86 -1.95 14.91 -1.59
C HIS A 86 -2.84 14.13 -0.62
N ILE A 87 -2.51 12.84 -0.40
CA ILE A 87 -3.19 11.97 0.55
C ILE A 87 -2.56 12.14 1.92
N ALA A 88 -3.36 12.40 2.95
CA ALA A 88 -2.86 12.49 4.32
C ALA A 88 -2.47 11.09 4.83
N ASN A 89 -1.21 10.94 5.28
CA ASN A 89 -0.71 9.69 5.84
C ASN A 89 -0.83 9.68 7.36
N HIS A 90 -1.67 8.80 7.87
CA HIS A 90 -1.88 8.54 9.30
C HIS A 90 -1.56 7.08 9.68
N CYS A 91 -0.77 6.39 8.85
CA CYS A 91 -0.36 5.02 9.13
C CYS A 91 0.67 4.94 10.26
N HIS A 92 0.58 3.86 11.03
CA HIS A 92 1.62 3.46 11.98
C HIS A 92 2.74 2.74 11.26
N LEU A 93 3.97 3.03 11.69
CA LEU A 93 5.14 2.33 11.20
C LEU A 93 5.46 1.15 12.12
N LEU A 94 5.34 -0.05 11.58
CA LEU A 94 5.83 -1.28 12.19
C LEU A 94 7.28 -1.52 11.80
N ASP A 95 8.02 -2.22 12.64
CA ASP A 95 9.36 -2.68 12.27
C ASP A 95 9.28 -3.73 11.16
N GLY A 96 10.21 -3.70 10.22
CA GLY A 96 10.27 -4.58 9.06
C GLY A 96 9.60 -4.00 7.81
N LEU A 97 9.31 -4.89 6.87
CA LEU A 97 8.78 -4.54 5.55
C LEU A 97 7.25 -4.65 5.50
N THR A 98 6.60 -3.71 4.82
CA THR A 98 5.30 -4.02 4.21
C THR A 98 5.50 -5.16 3.22
N ARG A 99 4.59 -6.13 3.22
CA ARG A 99 4.68 -7.32 2.36
C ARG A 99 4.84 -6.95 0.89
N ILE A 100 5.55 -7.81 0.16
CA ILE A 100 5.79 -7.66 -1.27
C ILE A 100 5.11 -8.83 -1.98
N ASN A 101 4.12 -8.54 -2.81
CA ASN A 101 3.54 -9.53 -3.73
C ASN A 101 4.36 -9.54 -5.01
N THR A 102 4.45 -10.67 -5.67
CA THR A 102 5.12 -10.80 -6.96
C THR A 102 4.13 -11.31 -8.00
N LYS A 103 3.98 -10.57 -9.08
CA LYS A 103 3.22 -10.93 -10.26
C LYS A 103 4.19 -11.22 -11.39
N VAL A 104 4.20 -12.43 -11.88
CA VAL A 104 5.00 -12.83 -13.06
C VAL A 104 4.10 -12.84 -14.28
N VAL A 105 4.40 -11.99 -15.25
CA VAL A 105 3.71 -11.93 -16.55
C VAL A 105 4.58 -12.62 -17.59
N ASP A 106 4.09 -13.73 -18.13
CA ASP A 106 4.74 -14.40 -19.24
C ASP A 106 4.27 -13.78 -20.56
N THR A 107 5.16 -13.04 -21.21
CA THR A 107 4.83 -12.35 -22.47
C THR A 107 4.72 -13.28 -23.66
N ALA A 108 5.19 -14.53 -23.57
CA ALA A 108 5.08 -15.52 -24.64
C ALA A 108 3.72 -16.23 -24.63
N SER A 109 3.19 -16.57 -23.44
CA SER A 109 1.88 -17.22 -23.30
C SER A 109 0.74 -16.25 -23.03
N GLY A 110 1.04 -15.05 -22.50
CA GLY A 110 0.06 -14.09 -22.00
C GLY A 110 -0.49 -14.45 -20.61
N GLU A 111 0.04 -15.47 -19.96
CA GLU A 111 -0.39 -15.90 -18.64
C GLU A 111 0.23 -15.04 -17.54
N THR A 112 -0.47 -14.97 -16.39
CA THR A 112 0.00 -14.26 -15.20
C THR A 112 -0.04 -15.21 -14.01
N THR A 113 1.06 -15.24 -13.26
CA THR A 113 1.17 -15.98 -12.01
C THR A 113 1.38 -15.02 -10.85
N ASP A 114 0.47 -15.04 -9.87
CA ASP A 114 0.56 -14.22 -8.66
C ASP A 114 1.12 -15.04 -7.50
N ILE A 115 2.12 -14.47 -6.81
CA ILE A 115 2.72 -15.00 -5.58
C ILE A 115 2.49 -13.96 -4.49
N ASN A 116 1.48 -14.20 -3.65
CA ASN A 116 1.10 -13.27 -2.60
C ASN A 116 1.72 -13.66 -1.27
N MET A 117 2.43 -12.72 -0.66
CA MET A 117 2.97 -12.89 0.68
C MET A 117 1.89 -12.68 1.75
N PRO A 118 1.95 -13.40 2.89
CA PRO A 118 1.07 -13.12 4.01
C PRO A 118 1.27 -11.68 4.50
N GLY A 119 0.20 -11.09 5.03
CA GLY A 119 0.26 -9.80 5.70
C GLY A 119 0.81 -9.93 7.13
N PRO A 120 0.94 -8.80 7.84
CA PRO A 120 1.30 -8.81 9.24
C PRO A 120 0.24 -9.58 10.05
N GLU A 121 0.69 -10.34 11.04
CA GLU A 121 -0.20 -10.94 12.01
C GLU A 121 -0.63 -9.86 13.02
N PHE A 122 -1.93 -9.81 13.28
CA PHE A 122 -2.50 -8.92 14.30
C PHE A 122 -2.87 -9.76 15.51
N ASP A 123 -2.32 -9.43 16.66
CA ASP A 123 -2.89 -9.87 17.92
C ASP A 123 -4.06 -8.96 18.34
N HIS A 124 -4.80 -9.36 19.39
CA HIS A 124 -5.95 -8.60 19.86
C HIS A 124 -5.59 -7.20 20.37
N ALA A 125 -4.39 -7.01 20.93
CA ALA A 125 -3.95 -5.72 21.43
C ALA A 125 -3.66 -4.76 20.29
N ALA A 126 -2.88 -5.19 19.27
CA ALA A 126 -2.60 -4.41 18.08
C ALA A 126 -3.87 -4.04 17.30
N ALA A 127 -4.85 -4.94 17.25
CA ALA A 127 -6.14 -4.67 16.61
C ALA A 127 -6.96 -3.63 17.38
N ALA A 128 -6.97 -3.69 18.72
CA ALA A 128 -7.66 -2.71 19.56
C ALA A 128 -7.02 -1.32 19.45
N ASP A 129 -5.71 -1.23 19.52
CA ASP A 129 -4.97 0.02 19.37
C ASP A 129 -5.24 0.66 17.99
N LEU A 130 -5.22 -0.15 16.92
CA LEU A 130 -5.54 0.33 15.58
C LEU A 130 -6.96 0.84 15.48
N LEU A 131 -7.94 0.13 16.07
CA LEU A 131 -9.34 0.56 16.08
C LEU A 131 -9.49 1.91 16.79
N GLU A 132 -8.89 2.08 17.98
CA GLU A 132 -8.93 3.35 18.71
C GLU A 132 -8.38 4.51 17.87
N GLN A 133 -7.26 4.29 17.20
CA GLN A 133 -6.65 5.29 16.32
C GLN A 133 -7.53 5.62 15.11
N VAL A 134 -8.18 4.63 14.51
CA VAL A 134 -9.17 4.86 13.43
C VAL A 134 -10.32 5.72 13.94
N LEU A 135 -10.88 5.42 15.10
CA LEU A 135 -11.98 6.18 15.70
C LEU A 135 -11.56 7.63 15.99
N GLN A 136 -10.37 7.84 16.55
CA GLN A 136 -9.82 9.19 16.78
C GLN A 136 -9.68 9.99 15.48
N ARG A 137 -9.44 9.34 14.34
CA ARG A 137 -9.34 10.02 13.04
C ARG A 137 -10.71 10.33 12.44
N LEU A 138 -11.72 9.50 12.71
CA LEU A 138 -13.09 9.77 12.28
C LEU A 138 -13.70 10.99 12.98
N ASP A 139 -13.27 11.29 14.20
CA ASP A 139 -13.69 12.49 14.93
C ASP A 139 -13.11 13.79 14.31
N LEU A 140 -12.24 13.69 13.33
CA LEU A 140 -11.67 14.83 12.58
C LEU A 140 -12.39 15.11 11.25
N LEU A 141 -13.38 14.29 10.87
CA LEU A 141 -14.24 14.50 9.71
C LEU A 141 -15.46 15.34 10.10
#